data_94f13755f13fdb0d17ef6f6257863fc5
#
_entry.id   94f13755f13fdb0d17ef6f6257863fc5
#
_cell.length_a   1.000
_cell.length_b   1.000
_cell.length_c   1.000
_cell.angle_alpha   90.00
_cell.angle_beta   90.00
_cell.angle_gamma   90.00
#
_symmetry.space_group_name_H-M   'P 1'
#
loop_
_entity.id
_entity.type
_entity.pdbx_description
1 polymer ?
#
loop_
_entity_poly.entity_id
_entity_poly.type
_entity_poly.pdbx_seq_one_letter_code
_entity_poly.pdbx_strand_id
1 'polypeptide(L)'
;DEDYVDQLPGLTAGRGADRIIEVSLSANAALYDRILAPKGTAIIYGSGEPMAQVPAMSFIVRGAQLKWFIVYELTELELAAGTAYLKGMLADGALDTLIGARFPLDDIGAAHDLIATGQNLGNVVLTVADL
;
A
#
# COMPACT_ATOMS: atom_id res chain seq x y z
N ASP A 1 6.35 7.80 -9.02
CA ASP A 1 6.68 9.24 -9.16
C ASP A 1 7.30 9.73 -7.87
N GLU A 2 8.51 10.33 -7.94
CA GLU A 2 9.19 10.92 -6.77
C GLU A 2 8.50 12.19 -6.26
N ASP A 3 7.50 12.66 -6.98
CA ASP A 3 6.77 13.90 -6.72
C ASP A 3 6.02 13.91 -5.36
N TYR A 4 5.55 12.77 -4.89
CA TYR A 4 4.86 12.68 -3.59
C TYR A 4 5.78 12.99 -2.40
N VAL A 5 7.07 12.69 -2.51
CA VAL A 5 8.05 12.96 -1.45
C VAL A 5 8.20 14.46 -1.20
N ASP A 6 8.15 15.25 -2.26
CA ASP A 6 8.27 16.70 -2.20
C ASP A 6 6.95 17.38 -1.79
N GLN A 7 5.82 16.73 -2.05
CA GLN A 7 4.49 17.23 -1.63
C GLN A 7 4.16 16.90 -0.16
N LEU A 8 4.71 15.82 0.38
CA LEU A 8 4.39 15.33 1.73
C LEU A 8 4.58 16.38 2.84
N PRO A 9 5.64 17.21 2.85
CA PRO A 9 5.79 18.27 3.85
C PRO A 9 4.59 19.22 3.89
N GLY A 10 4.04 19.60 2.74
CA GLY A 10 2.85 20.45 2.66
C GLY A 10 1.60 19.80 3.26
N LEU A 11 1.44 18.50 3.07
CA LEU A 11 0.30 17.73 3.56
C LEU A 11 0.37 17.39 5.05
N THR A 12 1.58 17.41 5.64
CA THR A 12 1.83 16.95 7.01
C THR A 12 2.39 18.03 7.92
N ALA A 13 2.34 19.29 7.49
CA ALA A 13 2.99 20.43 8.19
C ALA A 13 4.49 20.16 8.48
N GLY A 14 5.20 19.52 7.55
CA GLY A 14 6.61 19.17 7.65
C GLY A 14 6.92 17.99 8.55
N ARG A 15 5.93 17.35 9.17
CA ARG A 15 6.16 16.27 10.15
C ARG A 15 6.46 14.91 9.53
N GLY A 16 5.97 14.65 8.33
CA GLY A 16 6.02 13.35 7.67
C GLY A 16 4.81 12.47 7.98
N ALA A 17 4.80 11.26 7.44
CA ALA A 17 3.73 10.29 7.57
C ALA A 17 3.82 9.49 8.89
N ASP A 18 2.75 9.42 9.66
CA ASP A 18 2.70 8.59 10.87
C ASP A 18 2.66 7.10 10.56
N ARG A 19 2.09 6.75 9.40
CA ARG A 19 1.96 5.37 8.93
C ARG A 19 2.30 5.31 7.45
N ILE A 20 3.11 4.31 7.09
CA ILE A 20 3.41 3.93 5.70
C ILE A 20 2.96 2.49 5.53
N ILE A 21 2.19 2.21 4.50
CA ILE A 21 1.85 0.85 4.07
C ILE A 21 2.76 0.54 2.88
N GLU A 22 3.62 -0.48 3.02
CA GLU A 22 4.73 -0.72 2.11
C GLU A 22 4.66 -2.10 1.46
N VAL A 23 4.65 -2.11 0.14
CA VAL A 23 4.64 -3.33 -0.68
C VAL A 23 6.00 -3.63 -1.32
N SER A 24 6.89 -2.64 -1.40
CA SER A 24 8.19 -2.75 -2.10
C SER A 24 9.33 -2.14 -1.29
N LEU A 25 9.57 -2.69 -0.10
CA LEU A 25 10.55 -2.15 0.84
C LEU A 25 11.94 -1.91 0.21
N SER A 26 12.41 -2.85 -0.60
CA SER A 26 13.74 -2.75 -1.24
C SER A 26 13.89 -1.51 -2.14
N ALA A 27 12.80 -1.07 -2.77
CA ALA A 27 12.80 0.12 -3.62
C ALA A 27 12.66 1.42 -2.81
N ASN A 28 11.88 1.40 -1.72
CA ASN A 28 11.41 2.61 -1.07
C ASN A 28 12.08 2.92 0.27
N ALA A 29 12.77 1.95 0.90
CA ALA A 29 13.33 2.13 2.25
C ALA A 29 14.27 3.33 2.40
N ALA A 30 15.02 3.69 1.36
CA ALA A 30 15.91 4.84 1.34
C ALA A 30 15.18 6.19 1.48
N LEU A 31 13.87 6.23 1.18
CA LEU A 31 13.06 7.45 1.29
C LEU A 31 12.55 7.70 2.70
N TYR A 32 12.61 6.71 3.59
CA TYR A 32 11.95 6.76 4.90
C TYR A 32 12.52 7.83 5.84
N ASP A 33 13.78 8.21 5.68
CA ASP A 33 14.37 9.32 6.43
C ASP A 33 13.76 10.68 6.07
N ARG A 34 13.17 10.80 4.87
CA ARG A 34 12.50 12.01 4.38
C ARG A 34 11.00 12.01 4.66
N ILE A 35 10.35 10.84 4.60
CA ILE A 35 8.89 10.75 4.57
C ILE A 35 8.25 10.24 5.86
N LEU A 36 8.98 9.48 6.70
CA LEU A 36 8.41 8.93 7.93
C LEU A 36 8.51 9.93 9.07
N ALA A 37 7.41 10.15 9.77
CA ALA A 37 7.36 11.04 10.93
C ALA A 37 8.19 10.49 12.11
N PRO A 38 8.62 11.34 13.06
CA PRO A 38 9.14 10.86 14.34
C PRO A 38 8.13 9.93 15.03
N LYS A 39 8.60 8.78 15.51
CA LYS A 39 7.80 7.67 16.07
C LYS A 39 6.80 7.05 15.08
N GLY A 40 6.95 7.35 13.79
CA GLY A 40 6.16 6.75 12.72
C GLY A 40 6.44 5.27 12.56
N THR A 41 5.53 4.57 11.91
CA THR A 41 5.62 3.13 11.67
C THR A 41 5.42 2.83 10.18
N ALA A 42 6.35 2.11 9.57
CA ALA A 42 6.14 1.49 8.28
C ALA A 42 5.67 0.03 8.49
N ILE A 43 4.56 -0.32 7.86
CA ILE A 43 3.98 -1.67 7.87
C ILE A 43 4.32 -2.31 6.53
N ILE A 44 5.20 -3.31 6.57
CA ILE A 44 5.77 -3.96 5.39
C ILE A 44 5.04 -5.28 5.15
N TYR A 45 4.46 -5.43 3.97
CA TYR A 45 3.83 -6.68 3.53
C TYR A 45 4.39 -7.19 2.20
N GLY A 46 5.42 -6.54 1.67
CA GLY A 46 6.12 -6.95 0.46
C GLY A 46 7.50 -6.32 0.31
N SER A 47 8.31 -6.94 -0.53
CA SER A 47 9.61 -6.43 -0.96
C SER A 47 9.91 -6.99 -2.36
N GLY A 48 10.45 -6.15 -3.24
CA GLY A 48 10.87 -6.59 -4.59
C GLY A 48 12.08 -7.50 -4.55
N GLU A 49 12.96 -7.33 -3.54
CA GLU A 49 14.17 -8.10 -3.34
C GLU A 49 14.20 -8.74 -1.95
N PRO A 50 14.94 -9.85 -1.77
CA PRO A 50 15.09 -10.51 -0.47
C PRO A 50 15.75 -9.65 0.60
N MET A 51 16.51 -8.66 0.20
CA MET A 51 17.26 -7.76 1.08
C MET A 51 16.90 -6.32 0.79
N ALA A 52 16.78 -5.50 1.85
CA ALA A 52 16.56 -4.07 1.75
C ALA A 52 17.51 -3.31 2.68
N GLN A 53 17.99 -2.16 2.24
CA GLN A 53 18.79 -1.26 3.07
C GLN A 53 17.88 -0.19 3.66
N VAL A 54 17.89 -0.07 4.97
CA VAL A 54 17.13 0.95 5.70
C VAL A 54 18.06 1.98 6.32
N PRO A 55 17.66 3.26 6.45
CA PRO A 55 18.47 4.31 7.07
C PRO A 55 18.49 4.16 8.60
N ALA A 56 19.26 3.20 9.11
CA ALA A 56 19.24 2.76 10.49
C ALA A 56 19.41 3.91 11.50
N MET A 57 20.36 4.83 11.27
CA MET A 57 20.57 5.97 12.17
C MET A 57 19.36 6.90 12.23
N SER A 58 18.71 7.15 11.09
CA SER A 58 17.47 7.93 11.05
C SER A 58 16.37 7.27 11.88
N PHE A 59 16.22 5.95 11.78
CA PHE A 59 15.24 5.20 12.57
C PHE A 59 15.52 5.26 14.07
N ILE A 60 16.79 5.14 14.49
CA ILE A 60 17.19 5.23 15.89
C ILE A 60 16.87 6.62 16.46
N VAL A 61 17.30 7.69 15.77
CA VAL A 61 17.11 9.07 16.24
C VAL A 61 15.64 9.45 16.30
N ARG A 62 14.84 9.00 15.33
CA ARG A 62 13.40 9.29 15.26
C ARG A 62 12.53 8.38 16.11
N GLY A 63 13.07 7.27 16.63
CA GLY A 63 12.28 6.22 17.27
C GLY A 63 11.27 5.58 16.33
N ALA A 64 11.60 5.52 15.03
CA ALA A 64 10.74 4.96 14.00
C ALA A 64 10.68 3.42 14.09
N GLN A 65 9.63 2.82 13.55
CA GLN A 65 9.38 1.39 13.64
C GLN A 65 9.14 0.78 12.27
N LEU A 66 9.64 -0.46 12.09
CA LEU A 66 9.22 -1.35 11.01
C LEU A 66 8.39 -2.48 11.62
N LYS A 67 7.23 -2.73 11.04
CA LYS A 67 6.38 -3.87 11.38
C LYS A 67 6.17 -4.71 10.13
N TRP A 68 6.27 -6.01 10.32
CA TRP A 68 6.15 -6.98 9.24
C TRP A 68 4.79 -7.66 9.31
N PHE A 69 4.23 -7.92 8.15
CA PHE A 69 2.92 -8.53 8.03
C PHE A 69 2.87 -9.41 6.80
N ILE A 70 2.30 -10.58 6.93
CA ILE A 70 1.99 -11.47 5.80
C ILE A 70 0.58 -12.05 6.01
N VAL A 71 -0.29 -11.82 5.04
CA VAL A 71 -1.71 -12.17 5.15
C VAL A 71 -1.95 -13.67 5.33
N TYR A 72 -1.04 -14.51 4.81
CA TYR A 72 -1.14 -15.97 4.86
C TYR A 72 -0.81 -16.56 6.25
N GLU A 73 -0.20 -15.78 7.13
CA GLU A 73 0.17 -16.18 8.49
C GLU A 73 -0.78 -15.61 9.56
N LEU A 74 -1.85 -14.94 9.14
CA LEU A 74 -2.88 -14.47 10.05
C LEU A 74 -3.59 -15.64 10.69
N THR A 75 -3.80 -15.56 11.99
CA THR A 75 -4.68 -16.48 12.70
C THR A 75 -6.13 -16.31 12.22
N GLU A 76 -6.95 -17.35 12.40
CA GLU A 76 -8.38 -17.26 12.06
C GLU A 76 -9.08 -16.10 12.77
N LEU A 77 -8.68 -15.79 14.01
CA LEU A 77 -9.24 -14.68 14.78
C LEU A 77 -8.88 -13.32 14.17
N GLU A 78 -7.62 -13.15 13.78
CA GLU A 78 -7.15 -11.91 13.14
C GLU A 78 -7.81 -11.72 11.77
N LEU A 79 -7.91 -12.79 10.98
CA LEU A 79 -8.59 -12.76 9.68
C LEU A 79 -10.07 -12.43 9.83
N ALA A 80 -10.76 -13.05 10.80
CA ALA A 80 -12.16 -12.76 11.07
C ALA A 80 -12.38 -11.31 11.52
N ALA A 81 -11.53 -10.81 12.43
CA ALA A 81 -11.60 -9.42 12.90
C ALA A 81 -11.34 -8.41 11.76
N GLY A 82 -10.31 -8.63 10.96
CA GLY A 82 -10.01 -7.78 9.80
C GLY A 82 -11.14 -7.80 8.77
N THR A 83 -11.68 -8.98 8.47
CA THR A 83 -12.80 -9.13 7.53
C THR A 83 -14.06 -8.44 8.04
N ALA A 84 -14.39 -8.57 9.32
CA ALA A 84 -15.54 -7.89 9.92
C ALA A 84 -15.39 -6.36 9.86
N TYR A 85 -14.18 -5.85 10.13
CA TYR A 85 -13.88 -4.42 10.04
C TYR A 85 -14.06 -3.89 8.63
N LEU A 86 -13.48 -4.57 7.62
CA LEU A 86 -13.60 -4.17 6.21
C LEU A 86 -15.05 -4.22 5.71
N LYS A 87 -15.83 -5.25 6.11
CA LYS A 87 -17.25 -5.34 5.78
C LYS A 87 -18.06 -4.17 6.37
N GLY A 88 -17.75 -3.77 7.61
CA GLY A 88 -18.34 -2.57 8.23
C GLY A 88 -18.04 -1.31 7.43
N MET A 89 -16.78 -1.07 7.10
CA MET A 89 -16.38 0.10 6.30
C MET A 89 -17.06 0.15 4.92
N LEU A 90 -17.21 -1.00 4.25
CA LEU A 90 -17.92 -1.08 2.98
C LEU A 90 -19.41 -0.76 3.14
N ALA A 91 -20.05 -1.30 4.18
CA ALA A 91 -21.47 -1.07 4.46
C ALA A 91 -21.76 0.41 4.79
N ASP A 92 -20.85 1.06 5.49
CA ASP A 92 -20.95 2.47 5.89
C ASP A 92 -20.50 3.44 4.78
N GLY A 93 -20.05 2.94 3.62
CA GLY A 93 -19.49 3.77 2.54
C GLY A 93 -18.19 4.48 2.91
N ALA A 94 -17.52 4.02 3.97
CA ALA A 94 -16.25 4.58 4.44
C ALA A 94 -15.02 4.00 3.70
N LEU A 95 -15.22 2.92 2.94
CA LEU A 95 -14.21 2.33 2.06
C LEU A 95 -14.68 2.44 0.62
N ASP A 96 -13.98 3.25 -0.15
CA ASP A 96 -14.17 3.36 -1.60
C ASP A 96 -13.10 2.54 -2.34
N THR A 97 -13.54 1.77 -3.33
CA THR A 97 -12.64 0.97 -4.16
C THR A 97 -12.59 1.57 -5.57
N LEU A 98 -11.45 2.15 -5.89
CA LEU A 98 -11.25 2.74 -7.21
C LEU A 98 -11.19 1.64 -8.27
N ILE A 99 -12.11 1.68 -9.23
CA ILE A 99 -12.08 0.85 -10.43
C ILE A 99 -11.59 1.72 -11.57
N GLY A 100 -10.37 1.43 -12.05
CA GLY A 100 -9.72 2.16 -13.13
C GLY A 100 -10.19 1.73 -14.51
N ALA A 101 -10.50 0.44 -14.71
CA ALA A 101 -10.98 -0.09 -15.97
C ALA A 101 -11.85 -1.35 -15.77
N ARG A 102 -12.75 -1.59 -16.73
CA ARG A 102 -13.56 -2.81 -16.80
C ARG A 102 -13.41 -3.43 -18.19
N PHE A 103 -13.21 -4.73 -18.23
CA PHE A 103 -13.13 -5.50 -19.46
C PHE A 103 -14.11 -6.69 -19.40
N PRO A 104 -14.69 -7.12 -20.51
CA PRO A 104 -15.33 -8.42 -20.58
C PRO A 104 -14.28 -9.52 -20.41
N LEU A 105 -14.70 -10.71 -19.96
CA LEU A 105 -13.78 -11.83 -19.75
C LEU A 105 -13.01 -12.21 -21.02
N ASP A 106 -13.66 -12.09 -22.18
CA ASP A 106 -13.04 -12.43 -23.47
C ASP A 106 -11.87 -11.49 -23.84
N ASP A 107 -11.82 -10.30 -23.23
CA ASP A 107 -10.76 -9.31 -23.44
C ASP A 107 -9.68 -9.34 -22.31
N ILE A 108 -9.54 -10.46 -21.62
CA ILE A 108 -8.56 -10.61 -20.52
C ILE A 108 -7.14 -10.25 -20.93
N GLY A 109 -6.75 -10.50 -22.20
CA GLY A 109 -5.45 -10.10 -22.73
C GLY A 109 -5.24 -8.59 -22.65
N ALA A 110 -6.19 -7.80 -23.10
CA ALA A 110 -6.13 -6.34 -23.06
C ALA A 110 -6.11 -5.81 -21.60
N ALA A 111 -6.80 -6.49 -20.68
CA ALA A 111 -6.74 -6.16 -19.25
C ALA A 111 -5.33 -6.37 -18.67
N HIS A 112 -4.68 -7.48 -19.01
CA HIS A 112 -3.29 -7.74 -18.62
C HIS A 112 -2.31 -6.75 -19.22
N ASP A 113 -2.47 -6.41 -20.50
CA ASP A 113 -1.62 -5.42 -21.18
C ASP A 113 -1.72 -4.06 -20.49
N LEU A 114 -2.94 -3.62 -20.12
CA LEU A 114 -3.11 -2.38 -19.38
C LEU A 114 -2.37 -2.40 -18.03
N ILE A 115 -2.51 -3.48 -17.25
CA ILE A 115 -1.81 -3.63 -15.96
C ILE A 115 -0.29 -3.59 -16.16
N ALA A 116 0.22 -4.26 -17.19
CA ALA A 116 1.65 -4.31 -17.50
C ALA A 116 2.25 -2.94 -17.81
N THR A 117 1.46 -1.97 -18.29
CA THR A 117 1.93 -0.60 -18.51
C THR A 117 2.23 0.14 -17.21
N GLY A 118 1.65 -0.28 -16.07
CA GLY A 118 1.71 0.44 -14.79
C GLY A 118 1.02 1.82 -14.81
N GLN A 119 0.27 2.14 -15.86
CA GLN A 119 -0.38 3.45 -16.02
C GLN A 119 -1.83 3.48 -15.54
N ASN A 120 -2.41 2.32 -15.22
CA ASN A 120 -3.77 2.28 -14.69
C ASN A 120 -3.80 2.77 -13.24
N LEU A 121 -4.80 3.59 -12.94
CA LEU A 121 -5.10 4.01 -11.57
C LEU A 121 -6.31 3.20 -11.07
N GLY A 122 -6.15 2.52 -9.93
CA GLY A 122 -7.19 1.66 -9.35
C GLY A 122 -7.17 0.22 -9.90
N ASN A 123 -8.21 -0.53 -9.58
CA ASN A 123 -8.32 -1.94 -9.94
C ASN A 123 -8.81 -2.12 -11.38
N VAL A 124 -8.28 -3.10 -12.08
CA VAL A 124 -8.80 -3.58 -13.35
C VAL A 124 -9.73 -4.77 -13.07
N VAL A 125 -10.97 -4.68 -13.50
CA VAL A 125 -12.03 -5.65 -13.20
C VAL A 125 -12.47 -6.35 -14.47
N LEU A 126 -12.63 -7.67 -14.42
CA LEU A 126 -13.24 -8.46 -15.48
C LEU A 126 -14.72 -8.70 -15.19
N THR A 127 -15.58 -8.46 -16.17
CA THR A 127 -16.99 -8.80 -16.11
C THR A 127 -17.20 -10.20 -16.69
N VAL A 128 -17.65 -11.14 -15.85
CA VAL A 128 -17.81 -12.55 -16.21
C VAL A 128 -19.20 -12.83 -16.78
N ALA A 129 -20.20 -12.09 -16.34
CA ALA A 129 -21.58 -12.15 -16.85
C ALA A 129 -22.25 -10.80 -16.62
N ASP A 130 -23.25 -10.50 -17.42
CA ASP A 130 -24.17 -9.41 -17.14
C ASP A 130 -25.06 -9.83 -15.96
N LEU A 131 -25.01 -9.07 -14.87
CA LEU A 131 -25.84 -9.26 -13.68
C LEU A 131 -27.17 -8.53 -13.84
#